data_e462d61468415e5910a311a46fd25c56
#
_entry.id   e462d61468415e5910a311a46fd25c56
#
_cell.length_a   1.000
_cell.length_b   1.000
_cell.length_c   1.000
_cell.angle_alpha   90.00
_cell.angle_beta   90.00
_cell.angle_gamma   90.00
#
_symmetry.space_group_name_H-M   'P 1'
#
loop_
_entity.id
_entity.type
_entity.pdbx_description
1 polymer ?
#
loop_
_entity_poly.entity_id
_entity_poly.type
_entity_poly.pdbx_seq_one_letter_code
_entity_poly.pdbx_strand_id
1 'polypeptide(L)'
;AAAESLPAHQADTLRAILHDTAVTDLAHRAEALLAAADRAQHIHQVVGPALTAGKHVVSDRSVYSTLAYQGYGRELPLDEVRHINAWAIADTWPDLALLLDASPEVLERRMKGRQLDRFEQEGDAFHRRVRDGVRAMAAADPQRWVVIDAGQAFEVVAAAIRAAVRERLDI
;
A
#
# COMPACT_ATOMS: atom_id res chain seq x y z
N ALA A 1 -9.84 19.17 -4.27
CA ALA A 1 -9.59 19.54 -2.88
C ALA A 1 -8.14 19.17 -2.58
N ALA A 2 -7.35 20.12 -2.08
CA ALA A 2 -5.99 19.88 -1.66
C ALA A 2 -6.00 18.90 -0.48
N ALA A 3 -5.16 17.87 -0.53
CA ALA A 3 -4.89 17.05 0.62
C ALA A 3 -4.18 17.93 1.66
N GLU A 4 -4.89 18.32 2.70
CA GLU A 4 -4.25 18.92 3.87
C GLU A 4 -3.36 17.85 4.51
N SER A 5 -2.07 18.12 4.58
CA SER A 5 -1.14 17.34 5.37
C SER A 5 -1.48 17.54 6.84
N LEU A 6 -2.02 16.50 7.48
CA LEU A 6 -2.31 16.50 8.92
C LEU A 6 -1.00 16.45 9.72
N PRO A 7 -0.98 17.06 10.93
CA PRO A 7 0.25 17.15 11.71
C PRO A 7 0.77 15.76 12.09
N ALA A 8 1.98 15.53 11.68
CA ALA A 8 2.80 14.38 11.94
C ALA A 8 3.19 14.30 13.42
N HIS A 9 2.74 13.33 14.19
CA HIS A 9 3.33 13.15 15.52
C HIS A 9 3.60 11.70 15.97
N GLN A 10 2.79 10.73 15.66
CA GLN A 10 3.03 9.36 16.16
C GLN A 10 3.19 8.35 15.01
N ALA A 11 2.39 8.47 13.97
CA ALA A 11 2.50 7.65 12.77
C ALA A 11 3.85 7.85 12.06
N ASP A 12 4.38 9.09 12.04
CA ASP A 12 5.66 9.36 11.41
C ASP A 12 6.85 8.71 12.13
N THR A 13 6.79 8.57 13.46
CA THR A 13 7.83 7.87 14.21
C THR A 13 7.85 6.38 13.86
N LEU A 14 6.70 5.73 13.80
CA LEU A 14 6.60 4.32 13.41
C LEU A 14 7.04 4.12 11.97
N ARG A 15 6.62 5.01 11.07
CA ARG A 15 7.00 5.00 9.67
C ARG A 15 8.50 5.24 9.48
N ALA A 16 9.10 6.14 10.26
CA ALA A 16 10.53 6.39 10.24
C ALA A 16 11.32 5.11 10.54
N ILE A 17 10.96 4.35 11.59
CA ILE A 17 11.60 3.07 11.90
C ILE A 17 11.45 2.06 10.75
N LEU A 18 10.28 2.00 10.11
CA LEU A 18 10.02 1.05 9.02
C LEU A 18 10.86 1.33 7.76
N HIS A 19 11.15 2.60 7.48
CA HIS A 19 11.86 3.01 6.26
C HIS A 19 13.35 3.35 6.49
N ASP A 20 13.80 3.41 7.74
CA ASP A 20 15.18 3.72 8.07
C ASP A 20 16.14 2.63 7.59
N THR A 21 17.04 2.99 6.70
CA THR A 21 18.06 2.09 6.16
C THR A 21 19.11 1.68 7.19
N ALA A 22 19.22 2.39 8.32
CA ALA A 22 20.10 2.04 9.43
C ALA A 22 19.54 0.87 10.27
N VAL A 23 18.24 0.58 10.19
CA VAL A 23 17.58 -0.54 10.89
C VAL A 23 17.70 -1.81 10.04
N THR A 24 18.76 -2.58 10.28
CA THR A 24 19.10 -3.77 9.48
C THR A 24 18.65 -5.11 10.08
N ASP A 25 18.31 -5.12 11.37
CA ASP A 25 18.02 -6.33 12.16
C ASP A 25 16.55 -6.45 12.62
N LEU A 26 15.65 -5.70 12.02
CA LEU A 26 14.23 -5.74 12.36
C LEU A 26 13.61 -7.08 11.97
N ALA A 27 13.17 -7.85 12.98
CA ALA A 27 12.48 -9.11 12.74
C ALA A 27 11.22 -8.92 11.87
N HIS A 28 10.96 -9.83 10.93
CA HIS A 28 9.84 -9.70 9.98
C HIS A 28 8.47 -9.56 10.68
N ARG A 29 8.27 -10.25 11.82
CA ARG A 29 7.05 -10.08 12.62
C ARG A 29 6.95 -8.71 13.28
N ALA A 30 8.07 -8.17 13.77
CA ALA A 30 8.10 -6.81 14.32
C ALA A 30 7.80 -5.77 13.23
N GLU A 31 8.35 -5.94 12.03
CA GLU A 31 8.04 -5.11 10.85
C GLU A 31 6.54 -5.11 10.53
N ALA A 32 5.89 -6.29 10.52
CA ALA A 32 4.46 -6.42 10.27
C ALA A 32 3.61 -5.74 11.35
N LEU A 33 4.00 -5.88 12.62
CA LEU A 33 3.31 -5.25 13.75
C LEU A 33 3.45 -3.73 13.75
N LEU A 34 4.62 -3.21 13.42
CA LEU A 34 4.85 -1.76 13.28
C LEU A 34 4.01 -1.18 12.14
N ALA A 35 3.93 -1.86 11.00
CA ALA A 35 3.09 -1.46 9.87
C ALA A 35 1.60 -1.48 10.24
N ALA A 36 1.16 -2.45 11.05
CA ALA A 36 -0.20 -2.52 11.55
C ALA A 36 -0.50 -1.41 12.58
N ALA A 37 0.45 -1.10 13.48
CA ALA A 37 0.31 -0.03 14.47
C ALA A 37 0.23 1.35 13.81
N ASP A 38 1.10 1.66 12.84
CA ASP A 38 1.03 2.89 12.03
C ASP A 38 -0.35 3.02 11.37
N ARG A 39 -0.84 1.95 10.79
CA ARG A 39 -2.14 1.91 10.13
C ARG A 39 -3.31 2.12 11.09
N ALA A 40 -3.30 1.45 12.25
CA ALA A 40 -4.34 1.63 13.26
C ALA A 40 -4.44 3.08 13.71
N GLN A 41 -3.30 3.74 13.92
CA GLN A 41 -3.25 5.15 14.27
C GLN A 41 -3.79 6.05 13.15
N HIS A 42 -3.42 5.76 11.90
CA HIS A 42 -3.90 6.50 10.73
C HIS A 42 -5.41 6.33 10.50
N ILE A 43 -5.94 5.12 10.67
CA ILE A 43 -7.39 4.89 10.61
C ILE A 43 -8.11 5.70 11.69
N HIS A 44 -7.61 5.68 12.93
CA HIS A 44 -8.23 6.40 14.04
C HIS A 44 -8.21 7.91 13.85
N GLN A 45 -7.09 8.48 13.43
CA GLN A 45 -6.89 9.93 13.37
C GLN A 45 -7.42 10.57 12.09
N VAL A 46 -7.37 9.86 10.97
CA VAL A 46 -7.54 10.43 9.63
C VAL A 46 -8.71 9.81 8.89
N VAL A 47 -8.63 8.51 8.62
CA VAL A 47 -9.57 7.83 7.72
C VAL A 47 -10.95 7.76 8.35
N GLY A 48 -11.06 7.28 9.57
CA GLY A 48 -12.34 7.11 10.27
C GLY A 48 -13.13 8.43 10.41
N PRO A 49 -12.52 9.51 10.93
CA PRO A 49 -13.18 10.82 10.98
C PRO A 49 -13.60 11.35 9.60
N ALA A 50 -12.78 11.16 8.57
CA ALA A 50 -13.12 11.59 7.22
C ALA A 50 -14.33 10.82 6.65
N LEU A 51 -14.35 9.49 6.80
CA LEU A 51 -15.47 8.66 6.37
C LEU A 51 -16.74 8.98 7.16
N THR A 52 -16.64 9.19 8.47
CA THR A 52 -17.78 9.60 9.31
C THR A 52 -18.35 10.96 8.88
N ALA A 53 -17.50 11.84 8.37
CA ALA A 53 -17.91 13.13 7.80
C ALA A 53 -18.45 13.02 6.35
N GLY A 54 -18.64 11.80 5.81
CA GLY A 54 -19.13 11.57 4.45
C GLY A 54 -18.13 11.91 3.35
N LYS A 55 -16.83 11.97 3.67
CA LYS A 55 -15.78 12.28 2.69
C LYS A 55 -15.24 11.00 2.07
N HIS A 56 -14.83 11.07 0.82
CA HIS A 56 -14.02 10.04 0.19
C HIS A 56 -12.56 10.15 0.65
N VAL A 57 -11.92 9.01 0.87
CA VAL A 57 -10.51 8.93 1.25
C VAL A 57 -9.74 8.21 0.15
N VAL A 58 -8.66 8.83 -0.30
CA VAL A 58 -7.70 8.21 -1.23
C VAL A 58 -6.39 8.05 -0.47
N SER A 59 -5.86 6.81 -0.45
CA SER A 59 -4.60 6.49 0.20
C SER A 59 -3.61 5.94 -0.83
N ASP A 60 -2.41 6.53 -0.86
CA ASP A 60 -1.27 5.90 -1.52
C ASP A 60 -0.72 4.82 -0.60
N ARG A 61 -0.95 3.57 -0.98
CA ARG A 61 -0.74 2.37 -0.20
C ARG A 61 -1.63 2.28 1.06
N SER A 62 -1.91 1.07 1.50
CA SER A 62 -2.68 0.77 2.71
C SER A 62 -2.48 -0.70 3.09
N VAL A 63 -3.50 -1.33 3.66
CA VAL A 63 -3.54 -2.70 4.16
C VAL A 63 -2.94 -3.73 3.20
N TYR A 64 -3.21 -3.60 1.91
CA TYR A 64 -2.69 -4.51 0.89
C TYR A 64 -1.17 -4.44 0.72
N SER A 65 -0.54 -3.29 1.03
CA SER A 65 0.92 -3.22 1.05
C SER A 65 1.52 -4.12 2.13
N THR A 66 0.93 -4.19 3.32
CA THR A 66 1.40 -5.10 4.37
C THR A 66 1.24 -6.57 3.96
N LEU A 67 0.11 -6.92 3.35
CA LEU A 67 -0.08 -8.27 2.81
C LEU A 67 0.98 -8.60 1.74
N ALA A 68 1.28 -7.64 0.86
CA ALA A 68 2.27 -7.82 -0.19
C ALA A 68 3.70 -7.92 0.33
N TYR A 69 4.11 -6.98 1.17
CA TYR A 69 5.50 -6.86 1.62
C TYR A 69 5.82 -7.85 2.74
N GLN A 70 5.01 -7.90 3.80
CA GLN A 70 5.26 -8.77 4.95
C GLN A 70 4.71 -10.19 4.71
N GLY A 71 3.54 -10.31 4.08
CA GLY A 71 2.97 -11.62 3.73
C GLY A 71 3.77 -12.30 2.63
N TYR A 72 3.65 -11.83 1.40
CA TYR A 72 4.32 -12.46 0.26
C TYR A 72 5.83 -12.19 0.25
N GLY A 73 6.27 -10.95 0.43
CA GLY A 73 7.68 -10.55 0.36
C GLY A 73 8.53 -11.21 1.43
N ARG A 74 8.15 -11.10 2.71
CA ARG A 74 8.81 -11.72 3.86
C ARG A 74 8.39 -13.16 4.14
N GLU A 75 7.47 -13.70 3.35
CA GLU A 75 6.96 -15.08 3.48
C GLU A 75 6.36 -15.38 4.87
N LEU A 76 5.77 -14.37 5.52
CA LEU A 76 4.99 -14.57 6.73
C LEU A 76 3.64 -15.24 6.39
N PRO A 77 3.06 -16.04 7.33
CA PRO A 77 1.76 -16.66 7.10
C PRO A 77 0.70 -15.60 6.76
N LEU A 78 0.11 -15.69 5.57
CA LEU A 78 -0.82 -14.68 5.05
C LEU A 78 -2.03 -14.48 5.93
N ASP A 79 -2.54 -15.57 6.53
CA ASP A 79 -3.71 -15.51 7.40
C ASP A 79 -3.42 -14.72 8.68
N GLU A 80 -2.22 -14.91 9.27
CA GLU A 80 -1.79 -14.13 10.45
C GLU A 80 -1.65 -12.66 10.10
N VAL A 81 -0.97 -12.34 8.99
CA VAL A 81 -0.78 -10.97 8.52
C VAL A 81 -2.13 -10.30 8.20
N ARG A 82 -3.04 -11.04 7.56
CA ARG A 82 -4.40 -10.55 7.28
C ARG A 82 -5.18 -10.27 8.55
N HIS A 83 -5.12 -11.17 9.54
CA HIS A 83 -5.84 -11.03 10.80
C HIS A 83 -5.40 -9.80 11.59
N ILE A 84 -4.08 -9.61 11.75
CA ILE A 84 -3.51 -8.44 12.42
C ILE A 84 -3.93 -7.14 11.72
N ASN A 85 -3.90 -7.13 10.38
CA ASN A 85 -4.27 -5.96 9.62
C ASN A 85 -5.79 -5.68 9.64
N ALA A 86 -6.64 -6.69 9.58
CA ALA A 86 -8.08 -6.53 9.73
C ALA A 86 -8.42 -5.89 11.08
N TRP A 87 -7.80 -6.37 12.16
CA TRP A 87 -7.95 -5.80 13.48
C TRP A 87 -7.45 -4.34 13.54
N ALA A 88 -6.28 -4.05 12.94
CA ALA A 88 -5.68 -2.72 12.92
C ALA A 88 -6.53 -1.67 12.18
N ILE A 89 -7.24 -2.08 11.13
CA ILE A 89 -8.13 -1.19 10.36
C ILE A 89 -9.57 -1.20 10.88
N ALA A 90 -9.86 -1.91 11.98
CA ALA A 90 -11.22 -2.09 12.47
C ALA A 90 -12.19 -2.50 11.35
N ASP A 91 -11.77 -3.45 10.52
CA ASP A 91 -12.47 -3.96 9.34
C ASP A 91 -12.84 -2.89 8.28
N THR A 92 -12.22 -1.71 8.33
CA THR A 92 -12.39 -0.65 7.32
C THR A 92 -11.53 -0.95 6.08
N TRP A 93 -11.96 -1.91 5.28
CA TRP A 93 -11.31 -2.26 4.03
C TRP A 93 -11.60 -1.23 2.94
N PRO A 94 -10.67 -0.98 2.01
CA PRO A 94 -10.94 -0.11 0.85
C PRO A 94 -12.08 -0.67 -0.01
N ASP A 95 -12.98 0.20 -0.46
CA ASP A 95 -14.04 -0.15 -1.41
C ASP A 95 -13.47 -0.43 -2.80
N LEU A 96 -12.42 0.29 -3.18
CA LEU A 96 -11.71 0.14 -4.43
C LEU A 96 -10.20 0.13 -4.20
N ALA A 97 -9.52 -0.82 -4.81
CA ALA A 97 -8.06 -0.89 -4.88
C ALA A 97 -7.59 -0.81 -6.34
N LEU A 98 -6.66 0.10 -6.60
CA LEU A 98 -6.06 0.25 -7.92
C LEU A 98 -4.63 -0.29 -7.89
N LEU A 99 -4.35 -1.32 -8.68
CA LEU A 99 -2.99 -1.81 -8.92
C LEU A 99 -2.42 -1.10 -10.14
N LEU A 100 -1.47 -0.21 -9.92
CA LEU A 100 -0.68 0.40 -10.98
C LEU A 100 0.48 -0.53 -11.32
N ASP A 101 0.24 -1.46 -12.23
CA ASP A 101 1.23 -2.47 -12.61
C ASP A 101 2.15 -1.95 -13.72
N ALA A 102 3.45 -2.14 -13.54
CA ALA A 102 4.47 -1.80 -14.52
C ALA A 102 5.50 -2.93 -14.63
N SER A 103 6.12 -3.07 -15.81
CA SER A 103 7.18 -4.05 -15.96
C SER A 103 8.42 -3.68 -15.13
N PRO A 104 9.25 -4.67 -14.75
CA PRO A 104 10.50 -4.41 -14.04
C PRO A 104 11.38 -3.37 -14.74
N GLU A 105 11.47 -3.42 -16.06
CA GLU A 105 12.29 -2.51 -16.88
C GLU A 105 11.77 -1.06 -16.81
N VAL A 106 10.45 -0.89 -16.73
CA VAL A 106 9.83 0.43 -16.54
C VAL A 106 10.12 0.96 -15.14
N LEU A 107 10.02 0.11 -14.13
CA LEU A 107 10.31 0.47 -12.74
C LEU A 107 11.77 0.85 -12.57
N GLU A 108 12.71 0.03 -13.05
CA GLU A 108 14.15 0.29 -12.99
C GLU A 108 14.50 1.66 -13.61
N ARG A 109 13.96 1.92 -14.81
CA ARG A 109 14.17 3.20 -15.50
C ARG A 109 13.65 4.39 -14.69
N ARG A 110 12.49 4.25 -14.02
CA ARG A 110 11.88 5.32 -13.22
C ARG A 110 12.58 5.53 -11.88
N MET A 111 13.16 4.49 -11.31
CA MET A 111 13.87 4.55 -10.02
C MET A 111 15.33 4.98 -10.16
N LYS A 112 15.86 5.03 -11.38
CA LYS A 112 17.25 5.39 -11.64
C LYS A 112 17.59 6.77 -11.06
N GLY A 113 18.61 6.81 -10.19
CA GLY A 113 19.08 8.05 -9.56
C GLY A 113 18.31 8.48 -8.30
N ARG A 114 17.34 7.69 -7.83
CA ARG A 114 16.68 7.92 -6.54
C ARG A 114 17.45 7.27 -5.39
N GLN A 115 17.39 7.88 -4.21
CA GLN A 115 17.78 7.22 -2.98
C GLN A 115 16.70 6.18 -2.61
N LEU A 116 17.11 4.94 -2.45
CA LEU A 116 16.22 3.82 -2.15
C LEU A 116 16.00 3.71 -0.64
N ASP A 117 14.76 3.46 -0.23
CA ASP A 117 14.43 3.11 1.15
C ASP A 117 14.81 1.65 1.48
N ARG A 118 14.58 1.24 2.74
CA ARG A 118 14.92 -0.09 3.22
C ARG A 118 14.22 -1.22 2.44
N PHE A 119 12.99 -1.03 2.03
CA PHE A 119 12.26 -2.02 1.22
C PHE A 119 12.71 -2.03 -0.23
N GLU A 120 13.01 -0.86 -0.79
CA GLU A 120 13.50 -0.71 -2.16
C GLU A 120 14.91 -1.28 -2.34
N GLN A 121 15.68 -1.42 -1.25
CA GLN A 121 17.02 -2.04 -1.23
C GLN A 121 16.99 -3.57 -1.18
N GLU A 122 15.83 -4.19 -1.00
CA GLU A 122 15.68 -5.64 -1.01
C GLU A 122 16.03 -6.25 -2.38
N GLY A 123 16.40 -7.52 -2.39
CA GLY A 123 16.80 -8.20 -3.62
C GLY A 123 15.63 -8.54 -4.55
N ASP A 124 15.94 -8.84 -5.81
CA ASP A 124 14.97 -9.14 -6.87
C ASP A 124 13.96 -10.23 -6.51
N ALA A 125 14.36 -11.23 -5.75
CA ALA A 125 13.47 -12.31 -5.32
C ALA A 125 12.35 -11.80 -4.42
N PHE A 126 12.66 -10.86 -3.51
CA PHE A 126 11.68 -10.20 -2.65
C PHE A 126 10.68 -9.38 -3.49
N HIS A 127 11.17 -8.52 -4.38
CA HIS A 127 10.31 -7.69 -5.22
C HIS A 127 9.43 -8.51 -6.15
N ARG A 128 9.92 -9.64 -6.65
CA ARG A 128 9.14 -10.58 -7.44
C ARG A 128 8.00 -11.17 -6.63
N ARG A 129 8.26 -11.67 -5.41
CA ARG A 129 7.21 -12.20 -4.53
C ARG A 129 6.17 -11.13 -4.19
N VAL A 130 6.60 -9.90 -3.88
CA VAL A 130 5.68 -8.77 -3.62
C VAL A 130 4.78 -8.52 -4.84
N ARG A 131 5.36 -8.42 -6.03
CA ARG A 131 4.61 -8.18 -7.27
C ARG A 131 3.62 -9.30 -7.58
N ASP A 132 4.06 -10.55 -7.51
CA ASP A 132 3.22 -11.72 -7.75
C ASP A 132 2.10 -11.78 -6.71
N GLY A 133 2.38 -11.46 -5.45
CA GLY A 133 1.41 -11.39 -4.36
C GLY A 133 0.33 -10.33 -4.59
N VAL A 134 0.69 -9.13 -5.01
CA VAL A 134 -0.30 -8.09 -5.32
C VAL A 134 -1.18 -8.50 -6.50
N ARG A 135 -0.60 -9.08 -7.55
CA ARG A 135 -1.35 -9.59 -8.70
C ARG A 135 -2.29 -10.73 -8.31
N ALA A 136 -1.85 -11.63 -7.43
CA ALA A 136 -2.68 -12.70 -6.90
C ALA A 136 -3.87 -12.16 -6.10
N MET A 137 -3.65 -11.15 -5.26
CA MET A 137 -4.73 -10.48 -4.52
C MET A 137 -5.72 -9.80 -5.46
N ALA A 138 -5.24 -9.11 -6.48
CA ALA A 138 -6.10 -8.46 -7.47
C ALA A 138 -6.93 -9.47 -8.28
N ALA A 139 -6.33 -10.60 -8.67
CA ALA A 139 -7.02 -11.67 -9.39
C ALA A 139 -8.06 -12.39 -8.52
N ALA A 140 -7.84 -12.48 -7.21
CA ALA A 140 -8.74 -13.14 -6.26
C ALA A 140 -10.00 -12.32 -5.94
N ASP A 141 -9.98 -11.00 -6.10
CA ASP A 141 -11.13 -10.11 -5.83
C ASP A 141 -11.28 -9.05 -6.93
N PRO A 142 -11.68 -9.45 -8.15
CA PRO A 142 -11.81 -8.53 -9.29
C PRO A 142 -12.93 -7.50 -9.12
N GLN A 143 -13.81 -7.69 -8.14
CA GLN A 143 -14.85 -6.70 -7.84
C GLN A 143 -14.28 -5.50 -7.10
N ARG A 144 -13.30 -5.71 -6.25
CA ARG A 144 -12.63 -4.64 -5.50
C ARG A 144 -11.41 -4.08 -6.22
N TRP A 145 -10.73 -4.88 -7.01
CA TRP A 145 -9.49 -4.48 -7.66
C TRP A 145 -9.66 -4.12 -9.13
N VAL A 146 -8.94 -3.08 -9.53
CA VAL A 146 -8.72 -2.75 -10.96
C VAL A 146 -7.23 -2.69 -11.21
N VAL A 147 -6.77 -3.44 -12.20
CA VAL A 147 -5.36 -3.42 -12.64
C VAL A 147 -5.22 -2.45 -13.79
N ILE A 148 -4.30 -1.49 -13.64
CA ILE A 148 -4.03 -0.44 -14.62
C ILE A 148 -2.59 -0.60 -15.10
N ASP A 149 -2.38 -0.66 -16.42
CA ASP A 149 -1.05 -0.64 -17.02
C ASP A 149 -0.37 0.72 -16.79
N ALA A 150 0.49 0.77 -15.77
CA ALA A 150 1.26 1.96 -15.43
C ALA A 150 2.52 2.13 -16.31
N GLY A 151 2.77 1.25 -17.29
CA GLY A 151 3.81 1.42 -18.29
C GLY A 151 3.50 2.51 -19.32
N GLN A 152 2.23 2.90 -19.43
CA GLN A 152 1.74 3.92 -20.35
C GLN A 152 2.15 5.35 -19.96
N ALA A 153 1.84 6.31 -20.84
CA ALA A 153 2.01 7.73 -20.56
C ALA A 153 1.13 8.18 -19.38
N PHE A 154 1.60 9.19 -18.64
CA PHE A 154 0.91 9.69 -17.44
C PHE A 154 -0.57 10.02 -17.67
N GLU A 155 -0.88 10.69 -18.79
CA GLU A 155 -2.24 11.11 -19.13
C GLU A 155 -3.16 9.91 -19.37
N VAL A 156 -2.64 8.84 -19.98
CA VAL A 156 -3.38 7.58 -20.22
C VAL A 156 -3.67 6.88 -18.89
N VAL A 157 -2.66 6.75 -18.04
CA VAL A 157 -2.82 6.15 -16.70
C VAL A 157 -3.81 6.96 -15.88
N ALA A 158 -3.69 8.29 -15.86
CA ALA A 158 -4.59 9.17 -15.12
C ALA A 158 -6.04 9.09 -15.64
N ALA A 159 -6.23 8.94 -16.94
CA ALA A 159 -7.55 8.75 -17.52
C ALA A 159 -8.15 7.40 -17.13
N ALA A 160 -7.37 6.33 -17.14
CA ALA A 160 -7.77 4.99 -16.73
C ALA A 160 -8.17 4.94 -15.24
N ILE A 161 -7.39 5.60 -14.37
CA ILE A 161 -7.72 5.76 -12.93
C ILE A 161 -9.08 6.44 -12.77
N ARG A 162 -9.29 7.60 -13.41
CA ARG A 162 -10.55 8.33 -13.31
C ARG A 162 -11.75 7.53 -13.83
N ALA A 163 -11.56 6.78 -14.91
CA ALA A 163 -12.62 5.92 -15.46
C ALA A 163 -12.97 4.81 -14.47
N ALA A 164 -11.98 4.11 -13.92
CA ALA A 164 -12.18 3.05 -12.93
C ALA A 164 -12.89 3.56 -11.66
N VAL A 165 -12.49 4.73 -11.16
CA VAL A 165 -13.12 5.34 -9.97
C VAL A 165 -14.59 5.68 -10.23
N ARG A 166 -14.91 6.31 -11.36
CA ARG A 166 -16.29 6.65 -11.72
C ARG A 166 -17.15 5.41 -11.89
N GLU A 167 -16.64 4.40 -12.58
CA GLU A 167 -17.39 3.17 -12.83
C GLU A 167 -17.69 2.38 -11.57
N ARG A 168 -16.70 2.35 -10.63
CA ARG A 168 -16.77 1.47 -9.46
C ARG A 168 -17.40 2.11 -8.23
N LEU A 169 -17.35 3.43 -8.10
CA LEU A 169 -17.84 4.15 -6.93
C LEU A 169 -19.06 5.07 -7.23
N ASP A 170 -19.55 5.05 -8.46
CA ASP A 170 -20.74 5.85 -8.88
C ASP A 170 -20.60 7.35 -8.58
N ILE A 171 -19.40 7.94 -8.79
CA ILE A 171 -19.08 9.35 -8.49
C ILE A 171 -18.54 10.12 -9.69
#